data_68e6ef87ec72ff246a13c5bef18f1b16
#
_entry.id   68e6ef87ec72ff246a13c5bef18f1b16
#
_cell.length_a   1.000
_cell.length_b   1.000
_cell.length_c   1.000
_cell.angle_alpha   90.00
_cell.angle_beta   90.00
_cell.angle_gamma   90.00
#
_symmetry.space_group_name_H-M   'P 1'
#
loop_
_entity.id
_entity.type
_entity.pdbx_description
1 polymer ?
#
loop_
_entity_poly.entity_id
_entity_poly.type
_entity_poly.pdbx_seq_one_letter_code
_entity_poly.pdbx_strand_id
1 'polypeptide(L)'
;MAFASRRLGKELTKMHDKLPPGIALVKADDFKEWLMDIRVIDTNPLYDNETYRLKFSFTGSYPIEAPEVTFQLSTAADTPRPIPWHPHIYSNGIICLDLLDRQGWSPVHNVESICVSLQSMLTSNTKKERPPGDENFVKYNTQRPRDINFVFHDNQV
;
A
#
# COMPACT_ATOMS: atom_id res chain seq x y z
N MET A 1 5.71 0.12 22.93
CA MET A 1 4.32 0.32 22.47
C MET A 1 3.86 1.77 22.55
N ALA A 2 4.16 2.49 23.63
CA ALA A 2 3.76 3.89 23.77
C ALA A 2 4.29 4.81 22.65
N PHE A 3 5.48 4.51 22.15
CA PHE A 3 6.11 5.30 21.09
C PHE A 3 5.35 5.18 19.76
N ALA A 4 5.06 3.97 19.33
CA ALA A 4 4.30 3.72 18.10
C ALA A 4 2.88 4.27 18.23
N SER A 5 2.22 4.03 19.34
CA SER A 5 0.84 4.51 19.57
C SER A 5 0.76 6.03 19.56
N ARG A 6 1.76 6.72 20.10
CA ARG A 6 1.81 8.19 20.09
C ARG A 6 1.92 8.72 18.67
N ARG A 7 2.82 8.13 17.87
CA ARG A 7 3.02 8.54 16.48
C ARG A 7 1.77 8.26 15.65
N LEU A 8 1.19 7.07 15.78
CA LEU A 8 -0.03 6.69 15.04
C LEU A 8 -1.24 7.52 15.46
N GLY A 9 -1.34 7.85 16.74
CA GLY A 9 -2.39 8.74 17.23
C GLY A 9 -2.33 10.13 16.59
N LYS A 10 -1.14 10.67 16.41
CA LYS A 10 -0.94 11.95 15.73
C LYS A 10 -1.31 11.87 14.25
N GLU A 11 -0.89 10.80 13.58
CA GLU A 11 -1.25 10.59 12.17
C GLU A 11 -2.75 10.48 12.00
N LEU A 12 -3.41 9.73 12.88
CA LEU A 12 -4.86 9.53 12.84
C LEU A 12 -5.62 10.85 13.02
N THR A 13 -5.20 11.68 13.96
CA THR A 13 -5.79 13.00 14.18
C THR A 13 -5.70 13.87 12.92
N LYS A 14 -4.54 13.87 12.25
CA LYS A 14 -4.37 14.62 11.02
C LYS A 14 -5.27 14.09 9.90
N MET A 15 -5.40 12.76 9.80
CA MET A 15 -6.23 12.14 8.76
C MET A 15 -7.72 12.42 8.97
N HIS A 16 -8.17 12.52 10.21
CA HIS A 16 -9.55 12.90 10.52
C HIS A 16 -9.83 14.35 10.12
N ASP A 17 -8.82 15.20 10.18
CA ASP A 17 -8.96 16.60 9.78
C ASP A 17 -8.99 16.74 8.25
N LYS A 18 -8.02 16.14 7.57
CA LYS A 18 -7.91 16.24 6.10
C LYS A 18 -7.09 15.11 5.51
N LEU A 19 -7.56 14.61 4.37
CA LEU A 19 -6.82 13.66 3.52
C LEU A 19 -6.73 14.19 2.10
N PRO A 20 -5.67 13.84 1.34
CA PRO A 20 -5.58 14.20 -0.07
C PRO A 20 -6.72 13.57 -0.90
N PRO A 21 -7.05 14.17 -2.06
CA PRO A 21 -8.08 13.61 -2.95
C PRO A 21 -7.81 12.16 -3.30
N GLY A 22 -8.86 11.35 -3.30
CA GLY A 22 -8.78 9.94 -3.66
C GLY A 22 -8.25 9.01 -2.58
N ILE A 23 -8.00 9.53 -1.39
CA ILE A 23 -7.51 8.74 -0.25
C ILE A 23 -8.52 8.85 0.88
N ALA A 24 -8.93 7.71 1.45
CA ALA A 24 -9.93 7.66 2.51
C ALA A 24 -9.51 6.68 3.60
N LEU A 25 -9.81 7.04 4.85
CA LEU A 25 -9.64 6.14 5.99
C LEU A 25 -10.88 5.25 6.09
N VAL A 26 -10.66 3.94 6.09
CA VAL A 26 -11.75 2.97 6.18
C VAL A 26 -11.90 2.44 7.59
N LYS A 27 -10.80 2.04 8.21
CA LYS A 27 -10.84 1.47 9.56
C LYS A 27 -9.51 1.70 10.27
N ALA A 28 -9.58 2.20 11.50
CA ALA A 28 -8.42 2.41 12.37
C ALA A 28 -8.85 2.30 13.84
N ASP A 29 -9.37 1.13 14.22
CA ASP A 29 -9.90 0.89 15.56
C ASP A 29 -8.80 0.66 16.59
N ASP A 30 -7.61 0.24 16.15
CA ASP A 30 -6.46 0.02 17.00
C ASP A 30 -5.20 0.55 16.33
N PHE A 31 -4.03 0.27 16.91
CA PHE A 31 -2.74 0.67 16.34
C PHE A 31 -1.96 -0.53 15.80
N LYS A 32 -2.64 -1.61 15.45
CA LYS A 32 -2.03 -2.80 14.85
C LYS A 32 -2.35 -2.90 13.36
N GLU A 33 -3.58 -2.61 12.98
CA GLU A 33 -4.03 -2.77 11.60
C GLU A 33 -4.96 -1.64 11.20
N TRP A 34 -4.67 -0.98 10.08
CA TRP A 34 -5.52 0.05 9.50
C TRP A 34 -5.88 -0.32 8.07
N LEU A 35 -7.06 0.09 7.65
CA LEU A 35 -7.52 -0.05 6.26
C LEU A 35 -7.72 1.34 5.66
N MET A 36 -7.14 1.53 4.49
CA MET A 36 -7.27 2.75 3.69
C MET A 36 -7.81 2.39 2.33
N ASP A 37 -8.54 3.31 1.71
CA ASP A 37 -8.93 3.18 0.31
C ASP A 37 -8.20 4.25 -0.51
N ILE A 38 -7.75 3.86 -1.70
CA ILE A 38 -7.16 4.79 -2.66
C ILE A 38 -7.79 4.60 -4.04
N ARG A 39 -7.87 5.69 -4.79
CA ARG A 39 -8.24 5.66 -6.20
C ARG A 39 -7.39 6.65 -6.98
N VAL A 40 -7.20 6.38 -8.26
CA VAL A 40 -6.49 7.30 -9.14
C VAL A 40 -7.40 8.47 -9.48
N ILE A 41 -6.90 9.68 -9.31
CA ILE A 41 -7.67 10.91 -9.54
C ILE A 41 -7.67 11.28 -11.02
N ASP A 42 -6.49 11.22 -11.65
CA ASP A 42 -6.36 11.54 -13.07
C ASP A 42 -6.89 10.42 -13.95
N THR A 43 -7.31 10.76 -15.16
CA THR A 43 -7.80 9.77 -16.10
C THR A 43 -6.69 8.77 -16.45
N ASN A 44 -6.93 7.50 -16.13
CA ASN A 44 -6.07 6.40 -16.52
C ASN A 44 -6.95 5.18 -16.82
N PRO A 45 -7.03 4.74 -18.10
CA PRO A 45 -7.93 3.64 -18.48
C PRO A 45 -7.73 2.36 -17.70
N LEU A 46 -6.53 2.11 -17.15
CA LEU A 46 -6.27 0.91 -16.36
C LEU A 46 -7.01 0.90 -15.03
N TYR A 47 -7.33 2.07 -14.50
CA TYR A 47 -7.82 2.20 -13.12
C TYR A 47 -9.10 3.01 -12.99
N ASP A 48 -9.70 3.42 -14.11
CA ASP A 48 -10.91 4.23 -14.10
C ASP A 48 -12.05 3.50 -13.37
N ASN A 49 -12.74 4.25 -12.51
CA ASN A 49 -13.91 3.77 -11.76
C ASN A 49 -13.61 2.66 -10.77
N GLU A 50 -12.34 2.45 -10.40
CA GLU A 50 -11.97 1.45 -9.42
C GLU A 50 -11.41 2.11 -8.15
N THR A 51 -11.73 1.53 -7.01
CA THR A 51 -11.17 1.88 -5.71
C THR A 51 -10.44 0.67 -5.17
N TYR A 52 -9.27 0.87 -4.57
CA TYR A 52 -8.41 -0.19 -4.07
C TYR A 52 -8.24 -0.07 -2.58
N ARG A 53 -8.19 -1.20 -1.89
CA ARG A 53 -8.04 -1.24 -0.44
C ARG A 53 -6.62 -1.62 -0.06
N LEU A 54 -6.04 -0.83 0.85
CA LEU A 54 -4.74 -1.09 1.44
C LEU A 54 -4.92 -1.53 2.88
N LYS A 55 -4.15 -2.53 3.28
CA LYS A 55 -4.03 -2.96 4.66
C LYS A 55 -2.65 -2.60 5.17
N PHE A 56 -2.61 -1.83 6.27
CA PHE A 56 -1.39 -1.45 6.96
C PHE A 56 -1.30 -2.27 8.24
N SER A 57 -0.17 -2.92 8.46
CA SER A 57 0.11 -3.65 9.69
C SER A 57 1.32 -3.04 10.38
N PHE A 58 1.16 -2.62 11.63
CA PHE A 58 2.19 -1.93 12.41
C PHE A 58 2.73 -2.81 13.52
N THR A 59 4.03 -2.66 13.80
CA THR A 59 4.64 -3.22 15.02
C THR A 59 4.86 -2.11 16.03
N GLY A 60 5.25 -2.49 17.24
CA GLY A 60 5.63 -1.51 18.27
C GLY A 60 6.84 -0.67 17.92
N SER A 61 7.59 -1.06 16.88
CA SER A 61 8.78 -0.35 16.40
C SER A 61 8.48 0.73 15.36
N TYR A 62 7.21 0.89 14.95
CA TYR A 62 6.83 1.98 14.06
C TYR A 62 7.07 3.33 14.75
N PRO A 63 7.60 4.37 14.13
CA PRO A 63 7.96 4.50 12.72
C PRO A 63 9.44 4.18 12.40
N ILE A 64 10.17 3.58 13.32
CA ILE A 64 11.56 3.16 13.06
C ILE A 64 11.54 2.02 12.02
N GLU A 65 10.62 1.07 12.18
CA GLU A 65 10.34 0.08 11.15
C GLU A 65 9.17 0.54 10.28
N ALA A 66 9.26 0.27 8.98
CA ALA A 66 8.15 0.49 8.06
C ALA A 66 6.96 -0.38 8.45
N PRO A 67 5.73 0.07 8.15
CA PRO A 67 4.57 -0.82 8.24
C PRO A 67 4.63 -1.86 7.11
N GLU A 68 3.96 -2.98 7.29
CA GLU A 68 3.65 -3.87 6.17
C GLU A 68 2.41 -3.32 5.46
N VAL A 69 2.51 -3.15 4.15
CA VAL A 69 1.41 -2.60 3.34
C VAL A 69 1.14 -3.54 2.18
N THR A 70 -0.11 -3.97 2.07
CA THR A 70 -0.54 -4.82 0.95
C THR A 70 -1.88 -4.32 0.44
N PHE A 71 -2.16 -4.57 -0.83
CA PHE A 71 -3.52 -4.44 -1.33
C PHE A 71 -4.35 -5.61 -0.85
N GLN A 72 -5.58 -5.34 -0.47
CA GLN A 72 -6.50 -6.33 0.06
C GLN A 72 -7.68 -6.52 -0.89
N LEU A 73 -7.87 -7.74 -1.37
CA LEU A 73 -9.01 -8.09 -2.21
C LEU A 73 -10.30 -8.07 -1.40
N SER A 74 -11.34 -7.46 -1.97
CA SER A 74 -12.70 -7.60 -1.48
C SER A 74 -13.61 -7.93 -2.65
N THR A 75 -14.41 -8.98 -2.51
CA THR A 75 -15.38 -9.42 -3.52
C THR A 75 -16.80 -9.04 -3.15
N ALA A 76 -17.00 -8.19 -2.14
CA ALA A 76 -18.32 -7.71 -1.74
C ALA A 76 -19.00 -7.01 -2.93
N ALA A 77 -20.25 -7.38 -3.21
CA ALA A 77 -20.93 -6.91 -4.42
C ALA A 77 -21.16 -5.40 -4.45
N ASP A 78 -21.37 -4.79 -3.28
CA ASP A 78 -21.64 -3.36 -3.16
C ASP A 78 -20.37 -2.51 -3.02
N THR A 79 -19.27 -3.12 -2.58
CA THR A 79 -18.01 -2.43 -2.36
C THR A 79 -16.81 -3.27 -2.84
N PRO A 80 -16.75 -3.60 -4.14
CA PRO A 80 -15.64 -4.42 -4.64
C PRO A 80 -14.33 -3.67 -4.54
N ARG A 81 -13.26 -4.39 -4.18
CA ARG A 81 -11.90 -3.86 -4.11
C ARG A 81 -10.98 -4.85 -4.79
N PRO A 82 -10.74 -4.69 -6.10
CA PRO A 82 -9.82 -5.59 -6.81
C PRO A 82 -8.38 -5.28 -6.47
N ILE A 83 -7.47 -6.18 -6.84
CA ILE A 83 -6.05 -5.92 -6.77
C ILE A 83 -5.64 -5.20 -8.06
N PRO A 84 -5.11 -3.97 -7.99
CA PRO A 84 -4.78 -3.24 -9.21
C PRO A 84 -3.70 -3.96 -10.02
N TRP A 85 -3.83 -3.89 -11.34
CA TRP A 85 -2.81 -4.40 -12.25
C TRP A 85 -1.65 -3.42 -12.34
N HIS A 86 -0.45 -3.89 -12.02
CA HIS A 86 0.76 -3.09 -12.08
C HIS A 86 1.97 -4.02 -12.10
N PRO A 87 3.04 -3.65 -12.86
CA PRO A 87 4.26 -4.49 -12.89
C PRO A 87 4.96 -4.66 -11.55
N HIS A 88 4.61 -3.87 -10.54
CA HIS A 88 5.19 -3.95 -9.19
C HIS A 88 4.19 -4.40 -8.12
N ILE A 89 3.02 -4.89 -8.54
CA ILE A 89 2.00 -5.40 -7.61
C ILE A 89 1.67 -6.84 -8.00
N TYR A 90 1.95 -7.77 -7.08
CA TYR A 90 1.62 -9.17 -7.27
C TYR A 90 0.12 -9.40 -7.14
N SER A 91 -0.37 -10.46 -7.74
CA SER A 91 -1.82 -10.74 -7.77
C SER A 91 -2.43 -11.01 -6.39
N ASN A 92 -1.60 -11.34 -5.39
CA ASN A 92 -2.04 -11.49 -4.00
C ASN A 92 -1.98 -10.19 -3.18
N GLY A 93 -1.63 -9.08 -3.81
CA GLY A 93 -1.60 -7.75 -3.15
C GLY A 93 -0.25 -7.33 -2.59
N ILE A 94 0.76 -8.18 -2.64
CA ILE A 94 2.12 -7.79 -2.21
C ILE A 94 2.69 -6.76 -3.18
N ILE A 95 3.28 -5.71 -2.63
CA ILE A 95 3.78 -4.56 -3.37
C ILE A 95 5.30 -4.55 -3.36
N CYS A 96 5.90 -4.45 -4.54
CA CYS A 96 7.34 -4.24 -4.69
C CYS A 96 7.60 -2.72 -4.76
N LEU A 97 7.81 -2.09 -3.62
CA LEU A 97 8.03 -0.65 -3.50
C LEU A 97 9.19 -0.39 -2.55
N ASP A 98 10.24 0.29 -3.05
CA ASP A 98 11.46 0.55 -2.29
C ASP A 98 11.20 1.37 -1.01
N LEU A 99 10.24 2.27 -1.05
CA LEU A 99 9.80 3.04 0.12
C LEU A 99 9.46 2.14 1.32
N LEU A 100 8.95 0.94 1.06
CA LEU A 100 8.54 -0.02 2.10
C LEU A 100 9.65 -1.01 2.46
N ASP A 101 10.76 -0.98 1.74
CA ASP A 101 11.92 -1.81 2.01
C ASP A 101 12.72 -1.25 3.19
N ARG A 102 13.47 -2.11 3.86
CA ARG A 102 14.33 -1.71 4.99
C ARG A 102 15.32 -0.63 4.62
N GLN A 103 15.79 -0.61 3.37
CA GLN A 103 16.76 0.38 2.89
C GLN A 103 16.10 1.68 2.45
N GLY A 104 14.87 1.63 1.97
CA GLY A 104 14.17 2.81 1.45
C GLY A 104 13.31 3.52 2.48
N TRP A 105 12.97 2.87 3.58
CA TRP A 105 12.10 3.44 4.59
C TRP A 105 12.84 4.47 5.46
N SER A 106 12.12 5.52 5.83
CA SER A 106 12.56 6.51 6.80
C SER A 106 11.38 6.94 7.67
N PRO A 107 11.58 7.26 8.95
CA PRO A 107 10.50 7.75 9.83
C PRO A 107 9.87 9.07 9.38
N VAL A 108 10.40 9.74 8.39
CA VAL A 108 9.77 10.93 7.79
C VAL A 108 8.52 10.55 7.00
N HIS A 109 8.41 9.30 6.55
CA HIS A 109 7.23 8.79 5.88
C HIS A 109 6.15 8.40 6.90
N ASN A 110 4.90 8.42 6.45
CA ASN A 110 3.74 8.08 7.26
C ASN A 110 2.68 7.38 6.40
N VAL A 111 1.56 7.02 6.99
CA VAL A 111 0.47 6.32 6.28
C VAL A 111 -0.01 7.16 5.09
N GLU A 112 -0.22 8.46 5.30
CA GLU A 112 -0.67 9.35 4.23
C GLU A 112 0.34 9.40 3.07
N SER A 113 1.62 9.58 3.36
CA SER A 113 2.66 9.66 2.31
C SER A 113 2.81 8.34 1.56
N ILE A 114 2.63 7.21 2.22
CA ILE A 114 2.62 5.89 1.57
C ILE A 114 1.44 5.82 0.59
N CYS A 115 0.25 6.22 1.02
CA CYS A 115 -0.94 6.22 0.15
C CYS A 115 -0.73 7.11 -1.07
N VAL A 116 -0.16 8.30 -0.89
CA VAL A 116 0.13 9.22 -2.00
C VAL A 116 1.17 8.61 -2.96
N SER A 117 2.20 7.97 -2.43
CA SER A 117 3.22 7.31 -3.25
C SER A 117 2.63 6.19 -4.09
N LEU A 118 1.74 5.38 -3.51
CA LEU A 118 1.06 4.31 -4.24
C LEU A 118 0.09 4.86 -5.28
N GLN A 119 -0.64 5.90 -4.94
CA GLN A 119 -1.53 6.58 -5.87
C GLN A 119 -0.74 7.11 -7.09
N SER A 120 0.42 7.73 -6.83
CA SER A 120 1.30 8.23 -7.89
C SER A 120 1.84 7.09 -8.76
N MET A 121 2.23 5.98 -8.13
CA MET A 121 2.70 4.80 -8.85
C MET A 121 1.64 4.27 -9.81
N LEU A 122 0.39 4.21 -9.37
CA LEU A 122 -0.71 3.81 -10.23
C LEU A 122 -0.96 4.84 -11.34
N THR A 123 -0.99 6.12 -10.98
CA THR A 123 -1.29 7.20 -11.93
C THR A 123 -0.35 7.20 -13.14
N SER A 124 0.93 6.93 -12.92
CA SER A 124 1.94 6.95 -13.99
C SER A 124 2.05 5.66 -14.78
N ASN A 125 1.35 4.60 -14.38
CA ASN A 125 1.46 3.31 -15.05
C ASN A 125 0.68 3.27 -16.36
N THR A 126 1.30 2.67 -17.39
CA THR A 126 0.68 2.45 -18.70
C THR A 126 0.57 0.98 -19.08
N LYS A 127 1.01 0.06 -18.20
CA LYS A 127 1.11 -1.37 -18.49
C LYS A 127 0.20 -2.20 -17.61
N LYS A 128 -0.75 -2.89 -18.21
CA LYS A 128 -1.60 -3.83 -17.49
C LYS A 128 -0.90 -5.16 -17.35
N GLU A 129 0.05 -5.22 -16.43
CA GLU A 129 0.92 -6.38 -16.23
C GLU A 129 1.07 -6.70 -14.76
N ARG A 130 1.45 -7.95 -14.46
CA ARG A 130 1.93 -8.38 -13.16
C ARG A 130 3.46 -8.45 -13.17
N PRO A 131 4.12 -8.47 -12.00
CA PRO A 131 5.57 -8.70 -11.95
C PRO A 131 5.93 -10.02 -12.64
N PRO A 132 7.13 -10.12 -13.25
CA PRO A 132 7.59 -11.38 -13.82
C PRO A 132 7.57 -12.50 -12.77
N GLY A 133 7.04 -13.65 -13.13
CA GLY A 133 6.94 -14.79 -12.23
C GLY A 133 5.84 -14.69 -11.18
N ASP A 134 4.86 -13.82 -11.37
CA ASP A 134 3.77 -13.61 -10.41
C ASP A 134 3.12 -14.92 -9.97
N GLU A 135 2.78 -15.79 -10.89
CA GLU A 135 2.06 -17.03 -10.59
C GLU A 135 2.83 -17.92 -9.62
N ASN A 136 4.13 -18.12 -9.87
CA ASN A 136 4.99 -18.91 -8.99
C ASN A 136 5.25 -18.20 -7.66
N PHE A 137 5.45 -16.89 -7.69
CA PHE A 137 5.65 -16.10 -6.47
C PHE A 137 4.46 -16.23 -5.54
N VAL A 138 3.26 -16.01 -6.04
CA VAL A 138 2.03 -16.08 -5.25
C VAL A 138 1.81 -17.48 -4.69
N LYS A 139 2.13 -18.53 -5.47
CA LYS A 139 1.93 -19.91 -5.06
C LYS A 139 2.93 -20.38 -4.01
N TYR A 140 4.19 -19.96 -4.10
CA TYR A 140 5.28 -20.53 -3.30
C TYR A 140 5.89 -19.59 -2.28
N ASN A 141 5.61 -18.29 -2.32
CA ASN A 141 6.19 -17.36 -1.36
C ASN A 141 5.62 -17.59 0.05
N THR A 142 6.51 -17.73 1.02
CA THR A 142 6.15 -17.87 2.44
C THR A 142 6.70 -16.72 3.28
N GLN A 143 7.46 -15.81 2.68
CA GLN A 143 8.05 -14.68 3.40
C GLN A 143 7.04 -13.56 3.60
N ARG A 144 7.18 -12.85 4.72
CA ARG A 144 6.41 -11.62 4.95
C ARG A 144 6.87 -10.54 3.96
N PRO A 145 5.99 -9.59 3.59
CA PRO A 145 6.35 -8.54 2.64
C PRO A 145 7.66 -7.81 2.99
N ARG A 146 7.88 -7.51 4.27
CA ARG A 146 9.10 -6.80 4.72
C ARG A 146 10.39 -7.61 4.57
N ASP A 147 10.27 -8.93 4.54
CA ASP A 147 11.44 -9.83 4.51
C ASP A 147 11.80 -10.26 3.09
N ILE A 148 11.01 -9.90 2.11
CA ILE A 148 11.27 -10.25 0.71
C ILE A 148 12.32 -9.30 0.17
N ASN A 149 13.37 -9.88 -0.43
CA ASN A 149 14.41 -9.11 -1.09
C ASN A 149 14.04 -8.93 -2.56
N PHE A 150 13.44 -7.80 -2.89
CA PHE A 150 13.07 -7.48 -4.26
C PHE A 150 14.26 -6.93 -5.03
N VAL A 151 14.30 -7.24 -6.32
CA VAL A 151 15.22 -6.59 -7.26
C VAL A 151 14.44 -5.47 -7.93
N PHE A 152 14.88 -4.23 -7.72
CA PHE A 152 14.24 -3.05 -8.29
C PHE A 152 14.88 -2.70 -9.62
N HIS A 153 14.05 -2.55 -10.65
CA HIS A 153 14.49 -2.20 -12.01
C HIS A 153 13.88 -0.84 -12.37
N ASP A 154 14.58 0.22 -12.02
CA ASP A 154 14.10 1.60 -12.17
C ASP A 154 13.72 1.95 -13.61
N ASN A 155 14.36 1.33 -14.58
CA ASN A 155 14.13 1.60 -15.99
C ASN A 155 12.93 0.86 -16.59
N GLN A 156 12.21 0.09 -15.80
CA GLN A 156 11.10 -0.73 -16.28
C GLN A 156 9.72 -0.25 -15.81
N VAL A 157 9.69 0.89 -15.16
CA VAL A 157 8.44 1.47 -14.63
C VAL A 157 7.92 2.55 -15.55
#